data_9aa58ff6bcfb12cf4683864c959dce93
#
_entry.id   9aa58ff6bcfb12cf4683864c959dce93
#
_cell.length_a   1.000
_cell.length_b   1.000
_cell.length_c   1.000
_cell.angle_alpha   90.00
_cell.angle_beta   90.00
_cell.angle_gamma   90.00
#
_symmetry.space_group_name_H-M   'P 1'
#
loop_
_entity.id
_entity.type
_entity.pdbx_description
1 polymer ?
#
loop_
_entity_poly.entity_id
_entity_poly.type
_entity_poly.pdbx_seq_one_letter_code
_entity_poly.pdbx_strand_id
1 'polypeptide(L)'
;MADSRLPAFRQWWRGNGSPDGDGALIRAGSSSTLFEQYALPAGSRKWTVEYEYSADAEAVVWVVVNKYTAANVKIGDVAIHDRRLPAAQNARVVIDFDLPATIDAKWLPSILVRKSTDVKFNYVKVYETPVPSGPTATVWNGTDEIGADVTVWDGEKEVPVTVEIQA
;
A
#
# COMPACT_ATOMS: atom_id res chain seq x y z
N MET A 1 6.91 -12.13 3.76
CA MET A 1 6.65 -10.67 3.78
C MET A 1 6.96 -10.14 2.40
N ALA A 2 6.04 -9.37 1.82
CA ALA A 2 6.32 -8.74 0.53
C ALA A 2 7.40 -7.66 0.72
N ASP A 3 8.35 -7.61 -0.20
CA ASP A 3 9.41 -6.59 -0.16
C ASP A 3 8.87 -5.27 -0.70
N SER A 4 9.21 -4.17 -0.03
CA SER A 4 8.87 -2.83 -0.51
C SER A 4 9.58 -2.55 -1.83
N ARG A 5 8.84 -2.01 -2.81
CA ARG A 5 9.44 -1.50 -4.05
C ARG A 5 10.13 -0.15 -3.89
N LEU A 6 9.92 0.49 -2.74
CA LEU A 6 10.45 1.80 -2.44
C LEU A 6 11.62 1.68 -1.47
N PRO A 7 12.55 2.64 -1.49
CA PRO A 7 13.61 2.71 -0.49
C PRO A 7 13.03 2.87 0.93
N ALA A 8 13.86 2.56 1.92
CA ALA A 8 13.48 2.69 3.32
C ALA A 8 12.96 4.11 3.62
N PHE A 9 11.92 4.21 4.44
CA PHE A 9 11.24 5.49 4.71
C PHE A 9 12.18 6.57 5.26
N ARG A 10 13.23 6.21 5.96
CA ARG A 10 14.29 7.12 6.41
C ARG A 10 14.97 7.90 5.26
N GLN A 11 14.92 7.39 4.04
CA GLN A 11 15.52 8.01 2.85
C GLN A 11 14.57 8.98 2.13
N TRP A 12 13.30 9.01 2.51
CA TRP A 12 12.36 9.95 1.91
C TRP A 12 12.66 11.38 2.35
N TRP A 13 12.48 12.33 1.44
CA TRP A 13 12.57 13.75 1.78
C TRP A 13 11.48 14.15 2.78
N ARG A 14 11.83 15.03 3.75
CA ARG A 14 10.92 15.53 4.77
C ARG A 14 11.04 17.03 4.88
N GLY A 15 9.89 17.72 4.88
CA GLY A 15 9.88 19.18 5.09
C GLY A 15 10.30 19.54 6.50
N ASN A 16 9.60 19.05 7.51
CA ASN A 16 9.89 19.25 8.92
C ASN A 16 9.80 17.95 9.67
N GLY A 17 10.88 17.22 9.71
CA GLY A 17 11.00 15.91 10.34
C GLY A 17 12.44 15.42 10.29
N SER A 18 12.68 14.24 10.83
CA SER A 18 14.02 13.65 10.90
C SER A 18 13.96 12.14 10.72
N PRO A 19 15.03 11.51 10.20
CA PRO A 19 15.18 10.06 10.27
C PRO A 19 15.14 9.60 11.73
N ASP A 20 14.52 8.44 11.96
CA ASP A 20 14.50 7.78 13.24
C ASP A 20 14.55 6.27 13.02
N GLY A 21 15.70 5.66 13.24
CA GLY A 21 15.95 4.27 12.87
C GLY A 21 15.77 4.02 11.38
N ASP A 22 14.97 3.02 11.00
CA ASP A 22 14.59 2.73 9.61
C ASP A 22 13.41 3.58 9.11
N GLY A 23 12.76 4.30 10.00
CA GLY A 23 11.63 5.16 9.75
C GLY A 23 11.97 6.65 9.81
N ALA A 24 11.00 7.44 10.23
CA ALA A 24 11.12 8.87 10.39
C ALA A 24 10.09 9.44 11.36
N LEU A 25 10.50 10.47 12.10
CA LEU A 25 9.59 11.36 12.80
C LEU A 25 9.14 12.47 11.85
N ILE A 26 7.84 12.57 11.63
CA ILE A 26 7.23 13.62 10.81
C ILE A 26 6.50 14.59 11.75
N ARG A 27 6.90 15.84 11.72
CA ARG A 27 6.28 16.88 12.53
C ARG A 27 4.88 17.22 12.03
N ALA A 28 4.04 17.65 12.93
CA ALA A 28 2.70 18.15 12.62
C ALA A 28 2.73 19.22 11.51
N GLY A 29 1.84 19.10 10.53
CA GLY A 29 1.77 19.99 9.37
C GLY A 29 2.85 19.74 8.30
N SER A 30 3.66 18.70 8.44
CA SER A 30 4.74 18.39 7.53
C SER A 30 4.44 17.17 6.66
N SER A 31 5.30 16.94 5.67
CA SER A 31 5.20 15.80 4.76
C SER A 31 6.54 15.10 4.60
N SER A 32 6.46 13.81 4.28
CA SER A 32 7.58 13.05 3.74
C SER A 32 7.23 12.63 2.32
N THR A 33 8.08 12.97 1.39
CA THR A 33 7.89 12.67 -0.03
C THR A 33 9.15 12.01 -0.57
N LEU A 34 8.99 10.98 -1.37
CA LEU A 34 10.10 10.33 -2.03
C LEU A 34 10.65 11.25 -3.12
N PHE A 35 11.99 11.30 -3.28
CA PHE A 35 12.61 12.12 -4.33
C PHE A 35 12.38 11.58 -5.74
N GLU A 36 12.37 10.27 -5.89
CA GLU A 36 12.33 9.62 -7.18
C GLU A 36 10.90 9.24 -7.56
N GLN A 37 10.58 9.50 -8.81
CA GLN A 37 9.35 9.06 -9.42
C GLN A 37 9.55 7.66 -10.00
N TYR A 38 8.60 6.79 -9.76
CA TYR A 38 8.62 5.42 -10.26
C TYR A 38 7.73 5.27 -11.48
N ALA A 39 8.19 4.51 -12.46
CA ALA A 39 7.34 4.14 -13.59
C ALA A 39 6.18 3.27 -13.10
N LEU A 40 4.98 3.59 -13.55
CA LEU A 40 3.82 2.72 -13.34
C LEU A 40 3.94 1.50 -14.25
N PRO A 41 3.76 0.29 -13.72
CA PRO A 41 3.64 -0.89 -14.57
C PRO A 41 2.44 -0.73 -15.52
N ALA A 42 2.54 -1.33 -16.71
CA ALA A 42 1.38 -1.42 -17.62
C ALA A 42 0.26 -2.25 -16.97
N GLY A 43 -0.97 -1.81 -17.14
CA GLY A 43 -2.16 -2.48 -16.58
C GLY A 43 -2.62 -1.91 -15.23
N SER A 44 -3.89 -2.13 -14.91
CA SER A 44 -4.44 -1.86 -13.58
C SER A 44 -3.82 -2.78 -12.56
N ARG A 45 -3.38 -2.24 -11.43
CA ARG A 45 -2.76 -3.03 -10.38
C ARG A 45 -3.25 -2.60 -9.02
N LYS A 46 -3.38 -3.60 -8.16
CA LYS A 46 -3.61 -3.36 -6.74
C LYS A 46 -2.28 -3.18 -6.03
N TRP A 47 -2.25 -2.18 -5.17
CA TRP A 47 -1.09 -1.84 -4.36
C TRP A 47 -1.49 -1.79 -2.90
N THR A 48 -0.52 -2.07 -2.05
CA THR A 48 -0.67 -1.96 -0.61
C THR A 48 0.32 -0.95 -0.06
N VAL A 49 -0.16 -0.02 0.75
CA VAL A 49 0.66 0.77 1.67
C VAL A 49 0.54 0.17 3.05
N GLU A 50 1.66 -0.16 3.64
CA GLU A 50 1.76 -0.66 5.00
C GLU A 50 2.70 0.23 5.79
N TYR A 51 2.26 0.68 6.97
CA TYR A 51 3.12 1.41 7.88
C TYR A 51 2.84 1.06 9.34
N GLU A 52 3.86 1.23 10.16
CA GLU A 52 3.74 1.16 11.61
C GLU A 52 4.02 2.53 12.18
N TYR A 53 3.15 3.00 13.08
CA TYR A 53 3.25 4.34 13.65
C TYR A 53 3.15 4.37 15.17
N SER A 54 3.70 5.44 15.74
CA SER A 54 3.51 5.84 17.13
C SER A 54 3.13 7.33 17.19
N ALA A 55 2.13 7.65 17.99
CA ALA A 55 1.68 9.01 18.22
C ALA A 55 1.12 9.13 19.64
N ASP A 56 1.44 10.22 20.34
CA ASP A 56 1.03 10.45 21.74
C ASP A 56 -0.41 10.98 21.84
N ALA A 57 -0.98 11.46 20.74
CA ALA A 57 -2.35 11.92 20.63
C ALA A 57 -2.92 11.59 19.25
N GLU A 58 -4.23 11.83 19.05
CA GLU A 58 -4.85 11.64 17.73
C GLU A 58 -4.13 12.46 16.67
N ALA A 59 -3.73 11.82 15.60
CA ALA A 59 -3.10 12.41 14.42
C ALA A 59 -3.98 12.24 13.19
N VAL A 60 -3.82 13.13 12.21
CA VAL A 60 -4.41 12.96 10.88
C VAL A 60 -3.29 12.74 9.88
N VAL A 61 -3.33 11.62 9.20
CA VAL A 61 -2.33 11.22 8.21
C VAL A 61 -2.97 11.06 6.85
N TRP A 62 -2.38 11.69 5.86
CA TRP A 62 -2.73 11.54 4.46
C TRP A 62 -1.65 10.73 3.75
N VAL A 63 -2.06 9.68 3.08
CA VAL A 63 -1.23 8.98 2.11
C VAL A 63 -1.74 9.35 0.72
N VAL A 64 -0.88 9.94 -0.07
CA VAL A 64 -1.20 10.44 -1.41
C VAL A 64 -0.22 9.88 -2.42
N VAL A 65 -0.72 9.47 -3.56
CA VAL A 65 0.11 9.20 -4.74
C VAL A 65 -0.08 10.31 -5.75
N ASN A 66 1.00 10.97 -6.08
CA ASN A 66 1.03 11.97 -7.13
C ASN A 66 1.33 11.30 -8.47
N LYS A 67 0.59 11.64 -9.50
CA LYS A 67 0.80 11.15 -10.88
C LYS A 67 1.51 12.18 -11.74
N TYR A 68 2.42 11.70 -12.56
CA TYR A 68 3.21 12.52 -13.49
C TYR A 68 3.20 11.91 -14.88
N THR A 69 3.31 12.75 -15.90
CA THR A 69 3.63 12.32 -17.27
C THR A 69 5.06 11.79 -17.35
N ALA A 70 5.40 11.14 -18.47
CA ALA A 70 6.78 10.78 -18.78
C ALA A 70 7.73 11.99 -18.76
N ALA A 71 7.23 13.17 -19.11
CA ALA A 71 7.96 14.45 -19.09
C ALA A 71 8.02 15.12 -17.68
N ASN A 72 7.67 14.40 -16.61
CA ASN A 72 7.69 14.89 -15.23
C ASN A 72 6.69 16.03 -14.93
N VAL A 73 5.62 16.16 -15.70
CA VAL A 73 4.54 17.11 -15.40
C VAL A 73 3.51 16.42 -14.53
N LYS A 74 3.19 17.01 -13.37
CA LYS A 74 2.12 16.50 -12.50
C LYS A 74 0.77 16.60 -13.21
N ILE A 75 0.04 15.49 -13.27
CA ILE A 75 -1.25 15.39 -13.95
C ILE A 75 -2.41 15.08 -13.00
N GLY A 76 -2.13 14.84 -11.74
CA GLY A 76 -3.17 14.62 -10.73
C GLY A 76 -2.65 13.94 -9.48
N ASP A 77 -3.55 13.80 -8.52
CA ASP A 77 -3.33 13.08 -7.28
C ASP A 77 -4.33 11.95 -7.17
N VAL A 78 -3.91 10.84 -6.60
CA VAL A 78 -4.80 9.83 -6.06
C VAL A 78 -4.68 9.93 -4.56
N ALA A 79 -5.69 10.49 -3.90
CA ALA A 79 -5.79 10.41 -2.46
C ALA A 79 -6.08 8.96 -2.11
N ILE A 80 -5.11 8.28 -1.55
CA ILE A 80 -5.26 6.88 -1.17
C ILE A 80 -5.98 6.82 0.17
N HIS A 81 -5.71 7.78 1.05
CA HIS A 81 -6.11 7.62 2.42
C HIS A 81 -6.02 8.93 3.22
N ASP A 82 -7.14 9.26 3.84
CA ASP A 82 -7.26 10.30 4.85
C ASP A 82 -7.77 9.64 6.14
N ARG A 83 -6.91 9.51 7.14
CA ARG A 83 -7.30 8.85 8.39
C ARG A 83 -6.93 9.63 9.64
N ARG A 84 -7.87 9.57 10.56
CA ARG A 84 -7.58 9.81 11.96
C ARG A 84 -6.96 8.57 12.55
N LEU A 85 -5.75 8.72 13.04
CA LEU A 85 -5.03 7.67 13.76
C LEU A 85 -5.15 7.97 15.25
N PRO A 86 -5.67 7.06 16.06
CA PRO A 86 -5.71 7.24 17.51
C PRO A 86 -4.28 7.31 18.08
N ALA A 87 -4.16 7.83 19.30
CA ALA A 87 -2.94 7.68 20.06
C ALA A 87 -2.60 6.20 20.19
N ALA A 88 -1.40 5.82 19.82
CA ALA A 88 -0.95 4.43 19.85
C ALA A 88 0.57 4.35 19.83
N GLN A 89 1.09 3.19 20.22
CA GLN A 89 2.50 2.83 20.11
C GLN A 89 2.63 1.61 19.22
N ASN A 90 3.42 1.73 18.16
CA ASN A 90 3.71 0.65 17.21
C ASN A 90 2.44 0.04 16.56
N ALA A 91 1.44 0.86 16.28
CA ALA A 91 0.23 0.40 15.63
C ALA A 91 0.45 0.23 14.12
N ARG A 92 0.00 -0.90 13.60
CA ARG A 92 0.12 -1.24 12.18
C ARG A 92 -1.13 -0.82 11.41
N VAL A 93 -0.92 -0.24 10.25
CA VAL A 93 -1.96 0.13 9.29
C VAL A 93 -1.62 -0.46 7.93
N VAL A 94 -2.62 -1.07 7.31
CA VAL A 94 -2.52 -1.65 5.95
C VAL A 94 -3.65 -1.09 5.11
N ILE A 95 -3.33 -0.61 3.91
CA ILE A 95 -4.28 0.03 3.02
C ILE A 95 -4.05 -0.50 1.61
N ASP A 96 -5.09 -1.09 1.06
CA ASP A 96 -5.10 -1.49 -0.34
C ASP A 96 -5.70 -0.39 -1.21
N PHE A 97 -5.15 -0.20 -2.40
CA PHE A 97 -5.62 0.80 -3.34
C PHE A 97 -5.34 0.41 -4.79
N ASP A 98 -6.15 0.93 -5.70
CA ASP A 98 -5.97 0.72 -7.13
C ASP A 98 -5.24 1.89 -7.77
N LEU A 99 -4.22 1.61 -8.56
CA LEU A 99 -3.62 2.56 -9.47
C LEU A 99 -4.09 2.24 -10.90
N PRO A 100 -4.84 3.14 -11.52
CA PRO A 100 -5.22 2.95 -12.91
C PRO A 100 -3.99 2.91 -13.81
N ALA A 101 -4.00 2.01 -14.77
CA ALA A 101 -2.94 1.88 -15.75
C ALA A 101 -2.84 3.14 -16.62
N THR A 102 -1.68 3.75 -16.62
CA THR A 102 -1.30 4.72 -17.66
C THR A 102 0.08 4.32 -18.14
N ILE A 103 0.20 4.02 -19.44
CA ILE A 103 1.40 3.44 -20.05
C ILE A 103 2.63 4.33 -19.89
N ASP A 104 2.46 5.65 -19.77
CA ASP A 104 3.54 6.63 -19.75
C ASP A 104 3.57 7.50 -18.48
N ALA A 105 2.95 7.06 -17.41
CA ALA A 105 2.91 7.83 -16.19
C ALA A 105 3.91 7.32 -15.16
N LYS A 106 4.42 8.26 -14.40
CA LYS A 106 5.20 8.00 -13.19
C LYS A 106 4.37 8.34 -11.97
N TRP A 107 4.71 7.80 -10.85
CA TRP A 107 4.07 8.05 -9.58
C TRP A 107 5.08 8.39 -8.49
N LEU A 108 4.61 9.14 -7.51
CA LEU A 108 5.41 9.57 -6.37
C LEU A 108 4.54 9.48 -5.11
N PRO A 109 4.83 8.57 -4.19
CA PRO A 109 4.11 8.49 -2.93
C PRO A 109 4.56 9.59 -1.97
N SER A 110 3.61 10.10 -1.20
CA SER A 110 3.82 11.09 -0.15
C SER A 110 3.00 10.75 1.08
N ILE A 111 3.57 10.97 2.24
CA ILE A 111 2.87 10.90 3.53
C ILE A 111 2.87 12.29 4.13
N LEU A 112 1.69 12.81 4.45
CA LEU A 112 1.50 14.10 5.11
C LEU A 112 0.89 13.87 6.49
N VAL A 113 1.50 14.43 7.51
CA VAL A 113 0.89 14.53 8.84
C VAL A 113 0.15 15.85 8.91
N ARG A 114 -1.17 15.78 8.98
CA ARG A 114 -2.04 16.94 9.14
C ARG A 114 -2.48 17.06 10.59
N LYS A 115 -2.52 18.28 11.12
CA LYS A 115 -2.91 18.64 12.49
C LYS A 115 -2.00 18.13 13.60
N SER A 116 -1.88 18.94 14.52
CA SER A 116 -1.45 19.09 15.91
C SER A 116 -0.52 18.06 16.56
N THR A 117 -0.25 16.93 15.98
CA THR A 117 0.56 15.89 16.64
C THR A 117 1.62 15.35 15.70
N ASP A 118 2.84 15.21 16.22
CA ASP A 118 3.92 14.54 15.52
C ASP A 118 3.63 13.05 15.43
N VAL A 119 4.05 12.43 14.34
CA VAL A 119 3.91 10.99 14.12
C VAL A 119 5.27 10.39 13.82
N LYS A 120 5.66 9.41 14.61
CA LYS A 120 6.78 8.55 14.32
C LYS A 120 6.30 7.39 13.46
N PHE A 121 6.91 7.21 12.30
CA PHE A 121 6.73 6.02 11.47
C PHE A 121 7.95 5.12 11.63
N ASN A 122 7.78 3.92 12.15
CA ASN A 122 8.88 2.97 12.28
C ASN A 122 9.31 2.45 10.90
N TYR A 123 8.33 2.23 10.02
CA TYR A 123 8.55 1.96 8.61
C TYR A 123 7.34 2.40 7.78
N VAL A 124 7.56 2.57 6.49
CA VAL A 124 6.54 2.66 5.45
C VAL A 124 6.97 1.80 4.29
N LYS A 125 6.09 0.91 3.86
CA LYS A 125 6.30 0.02 2.72
C LYS A 125 5.21 0.25 1.70
N VAL A 126 5.59 0.19 0.43
CA VAL A 126 4.64 0.19 -0.70
C VAL A 126 5.01 -0.97 -1.60
N TYR A 127 4.09 -1.86 -1.81
CA TYR A 127 4.28 -3.05 -2.64
C TYR A 127 3.03 -3.36 -3.43
N GLU A 128 3.21 -4.10 -4.51
CA GLU A 128 2.08 -4.61 -5.26
C GLU A 128 1.32 -5.62 -4.40
N THR A 129 0.03 -5.42 -4.24
CA THR A 129 -0.82 -6.35 -3.47
C THR A 129 -0.69 -7.74 -4.10
N PRO A 130 -0.27 -8.75 -3.34
CA PRO A 130 -0.19 -10.09 -3.87
C PRO A 130 -1.56 -10.50 -4.41
N VAL A 131 -1.63 -10.82 -5.68
CA VAL A 131 -2.81 -11.50 -6.21
C VAL A 131 -2.84 -12.84 -5.46
N PRO A 132 -3.90 -13.18 -4.77
CA PRO A 132 -4.01 -14.51 -4.20
C PRO A 132 -3.72 -15.49 -5.34
N SER A 133 -2.66 -16.26 -5.23
CA SER A 133 -2.49 -17.44 -6.08
C SER A 133 -3.78 -18.21 -5.90
N GLY A 134 -4.52 -18.39 -6.99
CA GLY A 134 -5.89 -18.87 -6.97
C GLY A 134 -6.11 -19.99 -5.95
N PRO A 135 -7.33 -20.15 -5.47
CA PRO A 135 -7.59 -20.98 -4.33
C PRO A 135 -7.07 -22.40 -4.60
N THR A 136 -6.01 -22.75 -3.89
CA THR A 136 -5.71 -24.15 -3.63
C THR A 136 -6.70 -24.58 -2.55
N ALA A 137 -7.95 -24.77 -2.94
CA ALA A 137 -8.92 -25.41 -2.06
C ALA A 137 -8.73 -26.91 -2.16
N THR A 138 -7.99 -27.47 -1.24
CA THR A 138 -8.01 -28.91 -1.01
C THR A 138 -9.15 -29.21 -0.06
N VAL A 139 -10.19 -29.87 -0.53
CA VAL A 139 -11.29 -30.32 0.32
C VAL A 139 -11.02 -31.78 0.68
N TRP A 140 -10.82 -32.04 1.96
CA TRP A 140 -10.62 -33.36 2.52
C TRP A 140 -11.90 -33.84 3.19
N ASN A 141 -12.46 -34.98 2.78
CA ASN A 141 -13.67 -35.55 3.39
C ASN A 141 -13.40 -36.56 4.53
N GLY A 142 -12.15 -36.69 4.92
CA GLY A 142 -11.70 -37.65 5.93
C GLY A 142 -11.25 -39.00 5.38
N THR A 143 -11.45 -39.28 4.10
CA THR A 143 -11.05 -40.53 3.46
C THR A 143 -10.42 -40.28 2.07
N ASP A 144 -10.98 -39.33 1.31
CA ASP A 144 -10.54 -39.01 -0.04
C ASP A 144 -10.58 -37.51 -0.31
N GLU A 145 -9.77 -37.05 -1.25
CA GLU A 145 -9.89 -35.72 -1.81
C GLU A 145 -11.09 -35.69 -2.76
N ILE A 146 -12.02 -34.75 -2.50
CA ILE A 146 -13.18 -34.56 -3.36
C ILE A 146 -13.04 -33.25 -4.13
N GLY A 147 -13.42 -33.30 -5.39
CA GLY A 147 -13.59 -32.11 -6.20
C GLY A 147 -14.63 -31.19 -5.55
N ALA A 148 -14.26 -29.95 -5.31
CA ALA A 148 -15.18 -28.93 -4.85
C ALA A 148 -15.44 -27.97 -6.01
N ASP A 149 -16.69 -27.55 -6.15
CA ASP A 149 -17.02 -26.39 -6.98
C ASP A 149 -16.48 -25.15 -6.30
N VAL A 150 -15.38 -24.66 -6.82
CA VAL A 150 -14.75 -23.44 -6.31
C VAL A 150 -15.15 -22.29 -7.23
N THR A 151 -15.79 -21.29 -6.68
CA THR A 151 -16.06 -20.05 -7.37
C THR A 151 -15.04 -18.99 -6.94
N VAL A 152 -14.52 -18.25 -7.89
CA VAL A 152 -13.62 -17.12 -7.66
C VAL A 152 -14.34 -15.85 -8.06
N TRP A 153 -14.29 -14.86 -7.20
CA TRP A 153 -14.78 -13.52 -7.51
C TRP A 153 -13.78 -12.80 -8.43
N ASP A 154 -14.18 -12.47 -9.66
CA ASP A 154 -13.33 -11.78 -10.64
C ASP A 154 -13.35 -10.26 -10.53
N GLY A 155 -14.12 -9.72 -9.59
CA GLY A 155 -14.33 -8.30 -9.36
C GLY A 155 -15.71 -7.83 -9.83
N GLU A 156 -16.43 -8.62 -10.61
CA GLU A 156 -17.78 -8.31 -11.10
C GLU A 156 -18.79 -9.43 -10.80
N LYS A 157 -18.33 -10.68 -10.80
CA LYS A 157 -19.19 -11.85 -10.62
C LYS A 157 -18.41 -13.05 -10.09
N GLU A 158 -19.11 -14.05 -9.59
CA GLU A 158 -18.54 -15.35 -9.30
C GLU A 158 -18.28 -16.13 -10.60
N VAL A 159 -17.06 -16.61 -10.76
CA VAL A 159 -16.64 -17.41 -11.91
C VAL A 159 -16.33 -18.83 -11.41
N PRO A 160 -16.97 -19.86 -11.97
CA PRO A 160 -16.65 -21.23 -11.62
C PRO A 160 -15.24 -21.58 -12.07
N VAL A 161 -14.49 -22.23 -11.19
CA VAL A 161 -13.14 -22.72 -11.48
C VAL A 161 -13.16 -24.23 -11.43
N THR A 162 -12.72 -24.86 -12.50
CA THR A 162 -12.52 -26.32 -12.49
C THR A 162 -11.20 -26.63 -11.78
N VAL A 163 -11.27 -27.34 -10.68
CA VAL A 163 -10.10 -27.85 -9.97
C VAL A 163 -9.84 -29.26 -10.50
N GLU A 164 -8.76 -29.44 -11.25
CA GLU A 164 -8.29 -30.78 -11.60
C GLU A 164 -7.39 -31.29 -10.47
N ILE A 165 -7.82 -32.37 -9.84
CA ILE A 165 -7.00 -33.11 -8.89
C ILE A 165 -6.18 -34.14 -9.68
N GLN A 166 -4.87 -33.95 -9.69
CA GLN A 166 -3.98 -34.99 -10.20
C GLN A 166 -3.77 -36.06 -9.11
N ALA A 167 -4.14 -37.28 -9.42
CA ALA A 167 -3.91 -38.44 -8.56
C ALA A 167 -2.46 -38.93 -8.63
#